data_44761f183ba2a953fc0beb23f19d28cf
#
_entry.id   44761f183ba2a953fc0beb23f19d28cf
#
_cell.length_a   1.000
_cell.length_b   1.000
_cell.length_c   1.000
_cell.angle_alpha   90.00
_cell.angle_beta   90.00
_cell.angle_gamma   90.00
#
_symmetry.space_group_name_H-M   'P 1'
#
loop_
_entity.id
_entity.type
_entity.pdbx_description
1 polymer ?
#
loop_
_entity_poly.entity_id
_entity_poly.type
_entity_poly.pdbx_seq_one_letter_code
_entity_poly.pdbx_strand_id
1 'polypeptide(L)'
;MRRIRIIVPVFMLVIGTGTIGYLLLENDFGWVDALYQSVITISTVGFGEVKELSAASRIFTIVLILLGVSAFTYTFSILGEYVVAGELRGSVRARKMRTKISKLKGHTIVCGYGRIGTRIAEEFKTIGQDVVLIDNDKKVTDQMKNSGWLTVEGDAGDDQALIDANIENASRLIAATGSDAINLMIALSARTLNPEIFIVSRA
;
A
#
# COMPACT_ATOMS: atom_id res chain seq x y z
N MET A 1 4.99 0.50 4.77
CA MET A 1 4.87 -0.84 5.40
C MET A 1 5.99 -1.21 6.38
N ARG A 2 7.26 -0.82 6.16
CA ARG A 2 8.37 -1.16 7.08
C ARG A 2 8.20 -0.57 8.49
N ARG A 3 7.70 0.66 8.61
CA ARG A 3 7.49 1.35 9.91
C ARG A 3 6.39 0.68 10.75
N ILE A 4 5.27 0.28 10.18
CA ILE A 4 4.18 -0.42 10.91
C ILE A 4 4.67 -1.76 11.48
N ARG A 5 5.50 -2.52 10.75
CA ARG A 5 6.06 -3.80 11.22
C ARG A 5 6.94 -3.67 12.46
N ILE A 6 7.46 -2.46 12.72
CA ILE A 6 8.30 -2.19 13.90
C ILE A 6 7.46 -1.62 15.05
N ILE A 7 6.52 -0.73 14.75
CA ILE A 7 5.77 0.04 15.75
C ILE A 7 4.75 -0.82 16.48
N VAL A 8 4.03 -1.67 15.77
CA VAL A 8 3.03 -2.57 16.40
C VAL A 8 3.68 -3.51 17.42
N PRO A 9 4.79 -4.20 17.12
CA PRO A 9 5.51 -4.98 18.13
C PRO A 9 6.00 -4.16 19.31
N VAL A 10 6.52 -2.94 19.09
CA VAL A 10 6.96 -2.05 20.17
C VAL A 10 5.79 -1.69 21.09
N PHE A 11 4.66 -1.33 20.53
CA PHE A 11 3.45 -1.02 21.31
C PHE A 11 2.96 -2.23 22.11
N MET A 12 2.93 -3.41 21.51
CA MET A 12 2.59 -4.66 22.19
C MET A 12 3.59 -5.01 23.29
N LEU A 13 4.87 -4.73 23.09
CA LEU A 13 5.91 -4.90 24.09
C LEU A 13 5.68 -3.98 25.30
N VAL A 14 5.29 -2.73 25.08
CA VAL A 14 4.99 -1.78 26.17
C VAL A 14 3.78 -2.26 27.00
N ILE A 15 2.70 -2.72 26.33
CA ILE A 15 1.54 -3.31 27.02
C ILE A 15 1.94 -4.55 27.81
N GLY A 16 2.72 -5.45 27.19
CA GLY A 16 3.21 -6.67 27.84
C GLY A 16 4.07 -6.36 29.09
N THR A 17 4.97 -5.39 28.95
CA THR A 17 5.82 -4.94 30.09
C THR A 17 4.97 -4.35 31.20
N GLY A 18 3.96 -3.54 30.87
CA GLY A 18 3.02 -3.00 31.83
C GLY A 18 2.27 -4.11 32.58
N THR A 19 1.72 -5.07 31.82
CA THR A 19 0.97 -6.21 32.38
C THR A 19 1.83 -7.07 33.32
N ILE A 20 3.05 -7.43 32.88
CA ILE A 20 3.98 -8.21 33.69
C ILE A 20 4.41 -7.42 34.92
N GLY A 21 4.66 -6.12 34.79
CA GLY A 21 5.04 -5.27 35.91
C GLY A 21 3.99 -5.23 37.02
N TYR A 22 2.70 -5.06 36.67
CA TYR A 22 1.62 -5.11 37.66
C TYR A 22 1.46 -6.49 38.29
N LEU A 23 1.59 -7.58 37.53
CA LEU A 23 1.54 -8.94 38.07
C LEU A 23 2.67 -9.24 39.05
N LEU A 24 3.84 -8.65 38.86
CA LEU A 24 5.00 -8.85 39.74
C LEU A 24 4.96 -7.96 41.00
N LEU A 25 4.36 -6.77 40.87
CA LEU A 25 4.33 -5.78 41.95
C LEU A 25 3.09 -5.90 42.86
N GLU A 26 1.99 -6.46 42.34
CA GLU A 26 0.73 -6.60 43.06
C GLU A 26 0.29 -8.06 43.11
N ASN A 27 0.28 -8.63 44.34
CA ASN A 27 -0.07 -10.03 44.53
C ASN A 27 -1.56 -10.32 44.27
N ASP A 28 -2.42 -9.29 44.40
CA ASP A 28 -3.88 -9.43 44.27
C ASP A 28 -4.37 -9.17 42.85
N PHE A 29 -3.49 -8.85 41.89
CA PHE A 29 -3.86 -8.64 40.52
C PHE A 29 -3.94 -9.97 39.76
N GLY A 30 -5.09 -10.23 39.16
CA GLY A 30 -5.21 -11.25 38.12
C GLY A 30 -4.60 -10.74 36.80
N TRP A 31 -4.33 -11.68 35.89
CA TRP A 31 -3.76 -11.28 34.57
C TRP A 31 -4.69 -10.33 33.79
N VAL A 32 -6.00 -10.44 33.95
CA VAL A 32 -7.00 -9.56 33.33
C VAL A 32 -6.93 -8.15 33.93
N ASP A 33 -6.82 -8.05 35.26
CA ASP A 33 -6.71 -6.77 35.98
C ASP A 33 -5.44 -6.02 35.57
N ALA A 34 -4.32 -6.75 35.52
CA ALA A 34 -3.03 -6.21 35.12
C ALA A 34 -3.01 -5.73 33.66
N LEU A 35 -3.60 -6.51 32.73
CA LEU A 35 -3.74 -6.13 31.34
C LEU A 35 -4.65 -4.90 31.18
N TYR A 36 -5.80 -4.92 31.84
CA TYR A 36 -6.76 -3.81 31.81
C TYR A 36 -6.14 -2.54 32.37
N GLN A 37 -5.47 -2.60 33.53
CA GLN A 37 -4.77 -1.45 34.13
C GLN A 37 -3.71 -0.89 33.16
N SER A 38 -2.93 -1.75 32.50
CA SER A 38 -1.91 -1.35 31.53
C SER A 38 -2.54 -0.66 30.32
N VAL A 39 -3.61 -1.21 29.77
CA VAL A 39 -4.30 -0.65 28.59
C VAL A 39 -4.91 0.71 28.89
N ILE A 40 -5.65 0.86 30.00
CA ILE A 40 -6.28 2.14 30.35
C ILE A 40 -5.27 3.23 30.68
N THR A 41 -4.09 2.85 31.22
CA THR A 41 -2.99 3.77 31.52
C THR A 41 -2.31 4.26 30.23
N ILE A 42 -1.93 3.32 29.36
CA ILE A 42 -1.19 3.64 28.12
C ILE A 42 -2.08 4.35 27.10
N SER A 43 -3.37 3.98 27.02
CA SER A 43 -4.35 4.61 26.11
C SER A 43 -4.82 5.98 26.57
N THR A 44 -4.36 6.47 27.71
CA THR A 44 -4.74 7.78 28.31
C THR A 44 -6.22 7.89 28.69
N VAL A 45 -6.95 6.78 28.76
CA VAL A 45 -8.38 6.76 29.13
C VAL A 45 -8.57 7.05 30.61
N GLY A 46 -7.74 6.46 31.47
CA GLY A 46 -7.62 6.82 32.90
C GLY A 46 -8.89 6.69 33.74
N PHE A 47 -9.67 5.60 33.57
CA PHE A 47 -10.88 5.38 34.36
C PHE A 47 -10.65 5.26 35.88
N GLY A 48 -9.39 5.07 36.28
CA GLY A 48 -9.01 4.91 37.67
C GLY A 48 -8.19 3.63 37.91
N GLU A 49 -7.81 3.40 39.15
CA GLU A 49 -7.10 2.20 39.56
C GLU A 49 -8.11 1.03 39.69
N VAL A 50 -7.78 -0.14 39.13
CA VAL A 50 -8.63 -1.34 39.23
C VAL A 50 -8.73 -1.81 40.70
N LYS A 51 -7.60 -1.68 41.41
CA LYS A 51 -7.44 -1.94 42.86
C LYS A 51 -6.44 -0.91 43.41
N GLU A 52 -6.40 -0.73 44.71
CA GLU A 52 -5.42 0.15 45.35
C GLU A 52 -3.99 -0.32 45.02
N LEU A 53 -3.21 0.59 44.45
CA LEU A 53 -1.83 0.31 44.06
C LEU A 53 -0.87 0.59 45.20
N SER A 54 0.09 -0.31 45.40
CA SER A 54 1.23 -0.08 46.30
C SER A 54 2.09 1.11 45.86
N ALA A 55 2.91 1.63 46.77
CA ALA A 55 3.82 2.72 46.42
C ALA A 55 4.78 2.35 45.26
N ALA A 56 5.25 1.09 45.21
CA ALA A 56 6.08 0.58 44.14
C ALA A 56 5.34 0.58 42.80
N SER A 57 4.10 0.12 42.78
CA SER A 57 3.26 0.12 41.57
C SER A 57 2.89 1.50 41.09
N ARG A 58 2.72 2.48 41.98
CA ARG A 58 2.49 3.87 41.60
C ARG A 58 3.73 4.48 40.92
N ILE A 59 4.94 4.20 41.45
CA ILE A 59 6.19 4.64 40.79
C ILE A 59 6.33 3.98 39.42
N PHE A 60 6.07 2.67 39.33
CA PHE A 60 6.08 1.95 38.06
C PHE A 60 5.07 2.53 37.07
N THR A 61 3.85 2.88 37.53
CA THR A 61 2.80 3.50 36.71
C THR A 61 3.27 4.86 36.16
N ILE A 62 3.97 5.68 36.94
CA ILE A 62 4.52 6.95 36.46
C ILE A 62 5.49 6.72 35.28
N VAL A 63 6.39 5.76 35.42
CA VAL A 63 7.34 5.40 34.36
C VAL A 63 6.59 4.85 33.14
N LEU A 64 5.60 3.99 33.36
CA LEU A 64 4.78 3.41 32.30
C LEU A 64 3.96 4.48 31.54
N ILE A 65 3.45 5.52 32.24
CA ILE A 65 2.78 6.65 31.60
C ILE A 65 3.73 7.41 30.69
N LEU A 66 4.92 7.78 31.18
CA LEU A 66 5.89 8.55 30.40
C LEU A 66 6.32 7.81 29.11
N LEU A 67 6.59 6.53 29.21
CA LEU A 67 7.00 5.71 28.08
C LEU A 67 5.81 5.28 27.21
N GLY A 68 4.72 4.86 27.85
CA GLY A 68 3.54 4.32 27.18
C GLY A 68 2.77 5.36 26.37
N VAL A 69 2.55 6.55 26.94
CA VAL A 69 1.86 7.65 26.22
C VAL A 69 2.67 8.09 25.01
N SER A 70 4.01 8.17 25.15
CA SER A 70 4.87 8.50 24.02
C SER A 70 4.78 7.47 22.89
N ALA A 71 4.83 6.19 23.24
CA ALA A 71 4.69 5.08 22.29
C ALA A 71 3.29 5.05 21.64
N PHE A 72 2.23 5.28 22.42
CA PHE A 72 0.84 5.35 21.95
C PHE A 72 0.64 6.48 20.94
N THR A 73 1.04 7.70 21.31
CA THR A 73 0.90 8.89 20.46
C THR A 73 1.66 8.72 19.15
N TYR A 74 2.88 8.21 19.19
CA TYR A 74 3.68 7.94 18.01
C TYR A 74 3.06 6.88 17.11
N THR A 75 2.53 5.79 17.68
CA THR A 75 1.83 4.73 16.96
C THR A 75 0.59 5.27 16.27
N PHE A 76 -0.21 6.06 16.99
CA PHE A 76 -1.45 6.62 16.47
C PHE A 76 -1.22 7.65 15.37
N SER A 77 -0.16 8.48 15.48
CA SER A 77 0.26 9.42 14.45
C SER A 77 0.58 8.71 13.13
N ILE A 78 1.35 7.62 13.20
CA ILE A 78 1.71 6.85 12.00
C ILE A 78 0.49 6.15 11.39
N LEU A 79 -0.39 5.56 12.22
CA LEU A 79 -1.64 4.98 11.73
C LEU A 79 -2.51 6.06 11.03
N GLY A 80 -2.57 7.26 11.60
CA GLY A 80 -3.25 8.41 10.99
C GLY A 80 -2.68 8.78 9.63
N GLU A 81 -1.36 8.87 9.50
CA GLU A 81 -0.69 9.11 8.21
C GLU A 81 -1.07 8.06 7.16
N TYR A 82 -1.10 6.77 7.51
CA TYR A 82 -1.49 5.69 6.60
C TYR A 82 -2.95 5.77 6.16
N VAL A 83 -3.84 6.17 7.06
CA VAL A 83 -5.28 6.35 6.73
C VAL A 83 -5.46 7.56 5.80
N VAL A 84 -4.81 8.68 6.12
CA VAL A 84 -4.90 9.93 5.34
C VAL A 84 -4.21 9.79 3.99
N ALA A 85 -3.04 9.15 3.93
CA ALA A 85 -2.33 8.91 2.68
C ALA A 85 -3.06 7.96 1.71
N GLY A 86 -4.14 7.31 2.13
CA GLY A 86 -4.92 6.40 1.29
C GLY A 86 -4.17 5.12 0.89
N GLU A 87 -3.00 4.87 1.46
CA GLU A 87 -2.16 3.72 1.10
C GLU A 87 -2.85 2.37 1.34
N LEU A 88 -3.72 2.29 2.34
CA LEU A 88 -4.53 1.09 2.59
C LEU A 88 -5.56 0.85 1.46
N ARG A 89 -6.17 1.94 0.95
CA ARG A 89 -7.10 1.85 -0.18
C ARG A 89 -6.36 1.64 -1.50
N GLY A 90 -5.20 2.26 -1.66
CA GLY A 90 -4.34 2.12 -2.85
C GLY A 90 -3.85 0.69 -3.04
N SER A 91 -3.39 0.01 -2.00
CA SER A 91 -2.88 -1.36 -2.07
C SER A 91 -3.97 -2.39 -2.40
N VAL A 92 -5.17 -2.27 -1.81
CA VAL A 92 -6.32 -3.14 -2.11
C VAL A 92 -6.80 -2.91 -3.55
N ARG A 93 -6.84 -1.64 -3.99
CA ARG A 93 -7.28 -1.27 -5.35
C ARG A 93 -6.26 -1.75 -6.40
N ALA A 94 -4.96 -1.59 -6.13
CA ALA A 94 -3.89 -2.10 -7.00
C ALA A 94 -3.94 -3.62 -7.12
N ARG A 95 -4.16 -4.35 -6.01
CA ARG A 95 -4.31 -5.82 -6.05
C ARG A 95 -5.53 -6.26 -6.85
N LYS A 96 -6.67 -5.58 -6.69
CA LYS A 96 -7.88 -5.83 -7.52
C LYS A 96 -7.61 -5.53 -9.00
N MET A 97 -6.86 -4.47 -9.29
CA MET A 97 -6.48 -4.09 -10.64
C MET A 97 -5.61 -5.17 -11.29
N ARG A 98 -4.54 -5.61 -10.62
CA ARG A 98 -3.69 -6.73 -11.09
C ARG A 98 -4.48 -8.00 -11.33
N THR A 99 -5.41 -8.35 -10.44
CA THR A 99 -6.28 -9.54 -10.62
C THR A 99 -7.23 -9.39 -11.83
N LYS A 100 -7.67 -8.18 -12.17
CA LYS A 100 -8.45 -7.96 -13.38
C LYS A 100 -7.57 -8.09 -14.63
N ILE A 101 -6.41 -7.44 -14.63
CA ILE A 101 -5.47 -7.47 -15.77
C ILE A 101 -4.98 -8.89 -16.04
N SER A 102 -4.65 -9.68 -15.01
CA SER A 102 -4.15 -11.05 -15.18
C SER A 102 -5.16 -12.02 -15.83
N LYS A 103 -6.45 -11.65 -15.89
CA LYS A 103 -7.50 -12.45 -16.54
C LYS A 103 -7.77 -12.04 -17.99
N LEU A 104 -7.19 -10.95 -18.45
CA LEU A 104 -7.36 -10.47 -19.80
C LEU A 104 -6.66 -11.36 -20.82
N LYS A 105 -7.23 -11.47 -21.99
CA LYS A 105 -6.62 -12.13 -23.16
C LYS A 105 -6.92 -11.31 -24.41
N GLY A 106 -5.95 -11.16 -25.27
CA GLY A 106 -6.09 -10.44 -26.54
C GLY A 106 -6.28 -8.92 -26.39
N HIS A 107 -6.01 -8.37 -25.19
CA HIS A 107 -6.12 -6.95 -24.90
C HIS A 107 -5.00 -6.12 -25.57
N THR A 108 -5.16 -4.82 -25.57
CA THR A 108 -4.17 -3.85 -26.05
C THR A 108 -3.47 -3.17 -24.89
N ILE A 109 -2.14 -3.11 -24.91
CA ILE A 109 -1.32 -2.36 -23.95
C ILE A 109 -0.94 -1.02 -24.60
N VAL A 110 -1.17 0.09 -23.87
CA VAL A 110 -0.77 1.43 -24.30
C VAL A 110 0.22 2.00 -23.28
N CYS A 111 1.46 2.24 -23.72
CA CYS A 111 2.55 2.77 -22.92
C CYS A 111 2.65 4.29 -23.11
N GLY A 112 2.43 5.05 -22.03
CA GLY A 112 2.37 6.51 -22.02
C GLY A 112 0.94 7.03 -22.26
N TYR A 113 0.38 7.71 -21.25
CA TYR A 113 -0.95 8.31 -21.33
C TYR A 113 -0.87 9.82 -21.57
N GLY A 114 -0.03 10.21 -22.50
CA GLY A 114 0.02 11.55 -23.06
C GLY A 114 -1.11 11.80 -24.08
N ARG A 115 -1.02 12.89 -24.83
CA ARG A 115 -2.03 13.29 -25.85
C ARG A 115 -2.34 12.19 -26.87
N ILE A 116 -1.34 11.44 -27.31
CA ILE A 116 -1.50 10.38 -28.31
C ILE A 116 -2.06 9.12 -27.65
N GLY A 117 -1.45 8.67 -26.52
CA GLY A 117 -1.89 7.46 -25.83
C GLY A 117 -3.34 7.54 -25.34
N THR A 118 -3.76 8.71 -24.85
CA THR A 118 -5.16 8.96 -24.48
C THR A 118 -6.12 8.72 -25.63
N ARG A 119 -5.83 9.37 -26.79
CA ARG A 119 -6.68 9.21 -28.00
C ARG A 119 -6.78 7.76 -28.44
N ILE A 120 -5.65 7.07 -28.49
CA ILE A 120 -5.60 5.67 -28.91
C ILE A 120 -6.39 4.80 -27.95
N ALA A 121 -6.22 5.00 -26.64
CA ALA A 121 -6.95 4.22 -25.62
C ALA A 121 -8.46 4.43 -25.73
N GLU A 122 -8.91 5.66 -25.94
CA GLU A 122 -10.33 5.98 -26.12
C GLU A 122 -10.93 5.31 -27.38
N GLU A 123 -10.21 5.32 -28.50
CA GLU A 123 -10.65 4.66 -29.74
C GLU A 123 -10.79 3.14 -29.54
N PHE A 124 -9.80 2.48 -28.92
CA PHE A 124 -9.89 1.05 -28.64
C PHE A 124 -11.05 0.72 -27.70
N LYS A 125 -11.32 1.57 -26.71
CA LYS A 125 -12.47 1.41 -25.80
C LYS A 125 -13.80 1.55 -26.54
N THR A 126 -13.89 2.47 -27.51
CA THR A 126 -15.11 2.70 -28.29
C THR A 126 -15.49 1.48 -29.11
N ILE A 127 -14.52 0.70 -29.59
CA ILE A 127 -14.74 -0.54 -30.32
C ILE A 127 -14.85 -1.77 -29.41
N GLY A 128 -14.97 -1.57 -28.09
CA GLY A 128 -15.16 -2.65 -27.12
C GLY A 128 -13.92 -3.49 -26.83
N GLN A 129 -12.73 -2.99 -27.12
CA GLN A 129 -11.47 -3.67 -26.82
C GLN A 129 -11.01 -3.34 -25.40
N ASP A 130 -10.55 -4.36 -24.69
CA ASP A 130 -9.91 -4.16 -23.39
C ASP A 130 -8.55 -3.48 -23.57
N VAL A 131 -8.31 -2.42 -22.79
CA VAL A 131 -7.08 -1.64 -22.83
C VAL A 131 -6.45 -1.59 -21.45
N VAL A 132 -5.15 -1.86 -21.38
CA VAL A 132 -4.30 -1.66 -20.21
C VAL A 132 -3.35 -0.52 -20.48
N LEU A 133 -3.34 0.47 -19.59
CA LEU A 133 -2.52 1.67 -19.71
C LEU A 133 -1.33 1.56 -18.76
N ILE A 134 -0.13 1.90 -19.23
CA ILE A 134 1.08 2.00 -18.41
C ILE A 134 1.57 3.44 -18.42
N ASP A 135 1.76 4.02 -17.25
CA ASP A 135 2.37 5.35 -17.09
C ASP A 135 3.17 5.42 -15.79
N ASN A 136 4.26 6.18 -15.79
CA ASN A 136 5.13 6.37 -14.63
C ASN A 136 4.68 7.52 -13.71
N ASP A 137 3.81 8.42 -14.18
CA ASP A 137 3.26 9.50 -13.36
C ASP A 137 2.09 9.00 -12.51
N LYS A 138 2.32 8.98 -11.18
CA LYS A 138 1.31 8.56 -10.21
C LYS A 138 0.02 9.37 -10.28
N LYS A 139 0.11 10.69 -10.55
CA LYS A 139 -1.09 11.55 -10.64
C LYS A 139 -1.94 11.15 -11.85
N VAL A 140 -1.29 10.88 -12.97
CA VAL A 140 -1.92 10.41 -14.19
C VAL A 140 -2.59 9.06 -13.97
N THR A 141 -1.85 8.09 -13.43
CA THR A 141 -2.40 6.74 -13.17
C THR A 141 -3.54 6.74 -12.17
N ASP A 142 -3.52 7.59 -11.15
CA ASP A 142 -4.61 7.71 -10.19
C ASP A 142 -5.88 8.32 -10.82
N GLN A 143 -5.73 9.31 -11.70
CA GLN A 143 -6.86 9.86 -12.48
C GLN A 143 -7.49 8.79 -13.38
N MET A 144 -6.66 8.00 -14.08
CA MET A 144 -7.11 6.93 -14.96
C MET A 144 -7.85 5.83 -14.19
N LYS A 145 -7.31 5.41 -13.05
CA LYS A 145 -7.97 4.47 -12.13
C LYS A 145 -9.34 4.97 -11.69
N ASN A 146 -9.46 6.27 -11.42
CA ASN A 146 -10.73 6.89 -11.02
C ASN A 146 -11.74 6.94 -12.17
N SER A 147 -11.27 7.06 -13.40
CA SER A 147 -12.09 7.03 -14.63
C SER A 147 -12.40 5.61 -15.12
N GLY A 148 -12.03 4.59 -14.34
CA GLY A 148 -12.36 3.19 -14.61
C GLY A 148 -11.44 2.47 -15.60
N TRP A 149 -10.29 3.05 -15.94
CA TRP A 149 -9.29 2.40 -16.79
C TRP A 149 -8.51 1.30 -16.02
N LEU A 150 -8.12 0.27 -16.76
CA LEU A 150 -7.15 -0.71 -16.27
C LEU A 150 -5.74 -0.11 -16.43
N THR A 151 -5.03 0.03 -15.32
CA THR A 151 -3.75 0.77 -15.30
C THR A 151 -2.68 0.05 -14.51
N VAL A 152 -1.46 0.16 -15.01
CA VAL A 152 -0.23 -0.20 -14.32
C VAL A 152 0.58 1.08 -14.09
N GLU A 153 0.97 1.33 -12.85
CA GLU A 153 1.88 2.42 -12.48
C GLU A 153 3.31 1.90 -12.53
N GLY A 154 4.11 2.42 -13.45
CA GLY A 154 5.48 2.00 -13.64
C GLY A 154 6.12 2.57 -14.91
N ASP A 155 7.43 2.39 -15.03
CA ASP A 155 8.14 2.70 -16.24
C ASP A 155 7.90 1.58 -17.28
N ALA A 156 7.33 1.91 -18.42
CA ALA A 156 7.06 0.94 -19.47
C ALA A 156 8.35 0.40 -20.15
N GLY A 157 9.50 1.05 -19.90
CA GLY A 157 10.81 0.52 -20.26
C GLY A 157 11.29 -0.63 -19.38
N ASP A 158 10.68 -0.82 -18.21
CA ASP A 158 10.97 -1.94 -17.32
C ASP A 158 10.10 -3.15 -17.67
N ASP A 159 10.71 -4.32 -17.82
CA ASP A 159 10.01 -5.59 -18.10
C ASP A 159 8.91 -5.87 -17.09
N GLN A 160 9.10 -5.51 -15.82
CA GLN A 160 8.11 -5.74 -14.76
C GLN A 160 6.79 -5.02 -15.02
N ALA A 161 6.81 -3.80 -15.57
CA ALA A 161 5.59 -3.06 -15.89
C ALA A 161 4.81 -3.74 -17.04
N LEU A 162 5.50 -4.28 -18.01
CA LEU A 162 4.91 -5.05 -19.12
C LEU A 162 4.33 -6.39 -18.64
N ILE A 163 5.03 -7.08 -17.73
CA ILE A 163 4.55 -8.32 -17.08
C ILE A 163 3.30 -8.03 -16.23
N ASP A 164 3.31 -6.95 -15.45
CA ASP A 164 2.15 -6.52 -14.66
C ASP A 164 0.94 -6.14 -15.54
N ALA A 165 1.19 -5.72 -16.78
CA ALA A 165 0.17 -5.48 -17.80
C ALA A 165 -0.28 -6.74 -18.54
N ASN A 166 0.23 -7.94 -18.16
CA ASN A 166 -0.07 -9.23 -18.76
C ASN A 166 0.27 -9.32 -20.26
N ILE A 167 1.48 -8.87 -20.61
CA ILE A 167 1.95 -8.80 -21.99
C ILE A 167 1.94 -10.16 -22.71
N GLU A 168 2.18 -11.25 -21.98
CA GLU A 168 2.17 -12.61 -22.54
C GLU A 168 0.82 -12.96 -23.21
N ASN A 169 -0.28 -12.41 -22.69
CA ASN A 169 -1.63 -12.63 -23.20
C ASN A 169 -2.21 -11.45 -23.99
N ALA A 170 -1.41 -10.40 -24.22
CA ALA A 170 -1.81 -9.24 -25.01
C ALA A 170 -1.67 -9.51 -26.52
N SER A 171 -2.56 -8.93 -27.33
CA SER A 171 -2.48 -9.01 -28.78
C SER A 171 -1.73 -7.85 -29.41
N ARG A 172 -1.72 -6.67 -28.75
CA ARG A 172 -1.15 -5.44 -29.28
C ARG A 172 -0.46 -4.66 -28.17
N LEU A 173 0.62 -3.98 -28.56
CA LEU A 173 1.30 -2.99 -27.73
C LEU A 173 1.53 -1.72 -28.52
N ILE A 174 1.26 -0.58 -27.91
CA ILE A 174 1.45 0.74 -28.49
C ILE A 174 2.38 1.55 -27.59
N ALA A 175 3.60 1.82 -28.08
CA ALA A 175 4.56 2.66 -27.41
C ALA A 175 4.36 4.13 -27.86
N ALA A 176 3.75 4.93 -26.97
CA ALA A 176 3.39 6.33 -27.24
C ALA A 176 3.91 7.29 -26.17
N THR A 177 5.08 7.01 -25.60
CA THR A 177 5.74 7.89 -24.63
C THR A 177 6.31 9.14 -25.28
N GLY A 178 6.81 10.08 -24.47
CA GLY A 178 7.44 11.31 -24.95
C GLY A 178 8.88 11.14 -25.48
N SER A 179 9.45 9.93 -25.45
CA SER A 179 10.84 9.66 -25.80
C SER A 179 10.93 8.49 -26.79
N ASP A 180 11.52 8.75 -27.96
CA ASP A 180 11.69 7.74 -29.00
C ASP A 180 12.64 6.62 -28.54
N ALA A 181 13.67 6.94 -27.75
CA ALA A 181 14.56 5.95 -27.16
C ALA A 181 13.81 5.00 -26.19
N ILE A 182 12.92 5.52 -25.36
CA ILE A 182 12.09 4.72 -24.47
C ILE A 182 11.11 3.88 -25.30
N ASN A 183 10.48 4.45 -26.32
CA ASN A 183 9.58 3.71 -27.20
C ASN A 183 10.28 2.53 -27.89
N LEU A 184 11.53 2.70 -28.29
CA LEU A 184 12.33 1.62 -28.86
C LEU A 184 12.63 0.53 -27.81
N MET A 185 13.02 0.91 -26.60
CA MET A 185 13.24 -0.04 -25.50
C MET A 185 11.98 -0.84 -25.19
N ILE A 186 10.83 -0.17 -25.06
CA ILE A 186 9.53 -0.82 -24.88
C ILE A 186 9.26 -1.85 -25.97
N ALA A 187 9.51 -1.50 -27.22
CA ALA A 187 9.28 -2.40 -28.35
C ALA A 187 10.19 -3.65 -28.30
N LEU A 188 11.47 -3.47 -27.92
CA LEU A 188 12.42 -4.59 -27.77
C LEU A 188 12.04 -5.50 -26.61
N SER A 189 11.75 -4.96 -25.42
CA SER A 189 11.28 -5.71 -24.26
C SER A 189 9.98 -6.45 -24.57
N ALA A 190 9.02 -5.78 -25.22
CA ALA A 190 7.75 -6.39 -25.59
C ALA A 190 7.93 -7.58 -26.52
N ARG A 191 8.82 -7.46 -27.53
CA ARG A 191 9.12 -8.55 -28.45
C ARG A 191 9.81 -9.74 -27.77
N THR A 192 10.63 -9.45 -26.76
CA THR A 192 11.29 -10.50 -25.96
C THR A 192 10.31 -11.24 -25.08
N LEU A 193 9.36 -10.54 -24.44
CA LEU A 193 8.38 -11.10 -23.54
C LEU A 193 7.22 -11.79 -24.27
N ASN A 194 6.85 -11.30 -25.47
CA ASN A 194 5.80 -11.89 -26.30
C ASN A 194 6.23 -11.78 -27.79
N PRO A 195 6.80 -12.86 -28.36
CA PRO A 195 7.29 -12.85 -29.75
C PRO A 195 6.21 -12.58 -30.81
N GLU A 196 4.96 -12.87 -30.53
CA GLU A 196 3.85 -12.74 -31.48
C GLU A 196 3.06 -11.42 -31.35
N ILE A 197 3.41 -10.57 -30.39
CA ILE A 197 2.67 -9.34 -30.15
C ILE A 197 2.80 -8.35 -31.31
N PHE A 198 1.69 -7.74 -31.73
CA PHE A 198 1.70 -6.66 -32.71
C PHE A 198 2.12 -5.35 -32.04
N ILE A 199 3.21 -4.73 -32.50
CA ILE A 199 3.79 -3.55 -31.89
C ILE A 199 3.63 -2.35 -32.81
N VAL A 200 3.13 -1.26 -32.28
CA VAL A 200 3.14 0.08 -32.88
C VAL A 200 4.00 0.98 -32.01
N SER A 201 5.02 1.57 -32.55
CA SER A 201 5.90 2.50 -31.86
C SER A 201 5.83 3.87 -32.52
N ARG A 202 5.67 4.90 -31.70
CA ARG A 202 5.86 6.27 -32.14
C ARG A 202 7.37 6.52 -32.30
N ALA A 203 7.72 7.14 -33.42
CA ALA A 203 9.04 7.70 -33.69
C ALA A 203 9.01 9.22 -33.56
#